data_8c37a1d5b0108b20158aa0bb674022ba
#
_entry.id   8c37a1d5b0108b20158aa0bb674022ba
#
_cell.length_a   1.000
_cell.length_b   1.000
_cell.length_c   1.000
_cell.angle_alpha   90.00
_cell.angle_beta   90.00
_cell.angle_gamma   90.00
#
_symmetry.space_group_name_H-M   'P 1'
#
loop_
_entity.id
_entity.type
_entity.pdbx_description
1 polymer ?
#
loop_
_entity_poly.entity_id
_entity_poly.type
_entity_poly.pdbx_seq_one_letter_code
_entity_poly.pdbx_strand_id
1 'polypeptide(L)'
;DQTRAALDELVGNSPSRTFTLTKNYRSPAEVFDLAADVVVTVQPNADLPQAVRSVGVRPTVIRTDDLWAQVRAQLDEMLESVDGTIGLVCPAGLVEQARELADDPRINTVTTMQAKGLEYDGAVVVDPEGIVSETGNSSGGVRVLYVALTRPTHRLAVVGLRPQSSPQIPEANRPARDAAAPAWSEALWSHETC
;
A
#
# COMPACT_ATOMS: atom_id res chain seq x y z
N ASP A 1 8.32 1.53 23.83
CA ASP A 1 8.37 0.67 22.64
C ASP A 1 8.30 -0.79 23.08
N GLN A 2 7.09 -1.38 23.00
CA GLN A 2 6.78 -2.70 23.56
C GLN A 2 7.66 -3.82 22.96
N THR A 3 8.02 -3.72 21.68
CA THR A 3 8.88 -4.70 21.01
C THR A 3 10.30 -4.68 21.58
N ARG A 4 10.81 -3.50 21.91
CA ARG A 4 12.16 -3.35 22.49
C ARG A 4 12.20 -3.88 23.92
N ALA A 5 11.17 -3.58 24.70
CA ALA A 5 11.05 -4.11 26.08
C ALA A 5 10.95 -5.65 26.08
N ALA A 6 10.18 -6.25 25.18
CA ALA A 6 10.08 -7.69 25.03
C ALA A 6 11.39 -8.35 24.57
N LEU A 7 12.14 -7.68 23.70
CA LEU A 7 13.47 -8.14 23.28
C LEU A 7 14.50 -8.06 24.43
N ASP A 8 14.49 -6.98 25.19
CA ASP A 8 15.37 -6.79 26.34
C ASP A 8 15.08 -7.84 27.44
N GLU A 9 13.81 -8.22 27.61
CA GLU A 9 13.39 -9.28 28.53
C GLU A 9 13.87 -10.67 28.07
N LEU A 10 13.83 -10.96 26.76
CA LEU A 10 14.29 -12.23 26.18
C LEU A 10 15.82 -12.38 26.17
N VAL A 11 16.53 -11.29 25.93
CA VAL A 11 18.00 -11.29 25.81
C VAL A 11 18.68 -11.19 27.19
N GLY A 12 17.95 -10.71 28.21
CA GLY A 12 18.46 -10.54 29.56
C GLY A 12 19.69 -9.60 29.59
N ASN A 13 20.66 -9.92 30.45
CA ASN A 13 21.91 -9.15 30.60
C ASN A 13 22.98 -9.47 29.54
N SER A 14 22.63 -10.18 28.46
CA SER A 14 23.58 -10.47 27.39
C SER A 14 23.89 -9.23 26.58
N PRO A 15 25.16 -8.98 26.18
CA PRO A 15 25.51 -7.80 25.37
C PRO A 15 24.80 -7.91 24.01
N SER A 16 23.78 -7.10 23.81
CA SER A 16 23.06 -7.00 22.54
C SER A 16 23.63 -5.87 21.68
N ARG A 17 23.77 -6.09 20.38
CA ARG A 17 24.09 -5.04 19.41
C ARG A 17 22.87 -4.77 18.55
N THR A 18 22.43 -3.54 18.50
CA THR A 18 21.35 -3.10 17.61
C THR A 18 21.97 -2.61 16.29
N PHE A 19 21.49 -3.16 15.18
CA PHE A 19 21.85 -2.68 13.85
C PHE A 19 20.60 -2.13 13.20
N THR A 20 20.66 -0.92 12.70
CA THR A 20 19.59 -0.30 11.90
C THR A 20 19.91 -0.46 10.42
N LEU A 21 18.98 -1.01 9.65
CA LEU A 21 19.10 -1.08 8.19
C LEU A 21 18.79 0.31 7.63
N THR A 22 19.80 0.99 7.15
CA THR A 22 19.70 2.36 6.62
C THR A 22 19.51 2.43 5.11
N LYS A 23 19.62 1.29 4.41
CA LYS A 23 19.49 1.22 2.95
C LYS A 23 18.46 0.17 2.54
N ASN A 24 17.57 0.58 1.64
CA ASN A 24 16.63 -0.29 0.97
C ASN A 24 17.12 -0.57 -0.47
N TYR A 25 17.46 -1.82 -0.72
CA TYR A 25 17.90 -2.32 -2.04
C TYR A 25 16.76 -2.97 -2.83
N ARG A 26 15.63 -3.25 -2.19
CA ARG A 26 14.52 -4.01 -2.75
C ARG A 26 13.64 -3.14 -3.64
N SER A 27 12.96 -2.19 -3.04
CA SER A 27 12.00 -1.33 -3.74
C SER A 27 12.74 -0.21 -4.48
N PRO A 28 12.35 0.14 -5.70
CA PRO A 28 12.83 1.32 -6.38
C PRO A 28 12.54 2.59 -5.58
N ALA A 29 13.36 3.62 -5.76
CA ALA A 29 13.20 4.89 -5.07
C ALA A 29 11.80 5.49 -5.30
N GLU A 30 11.31 5.41 -6.54
CA GLU A 30 10.01 5.95 -6.94
C GLU A 30 8.85 5.29 -6.18
N VAL A 31 8.92 3.99 -5.94
CA VAL A 31 7.94 3.23 -5.16
C VAL A 31 8.10 3.54 -3.67
N PHE A 32 9.34 3.60 -3.21
CA PHE A 32 9.64 3.85 -1.81
C PHE A 32 9.24 5.24 -1.36
N ASP A 33 9.46 6.27 -2.20
CA ASP A 33 9.10 7.66 -1.90
C ASP A 33 7.59 7.80 -1.71
N LEU A 34 6.77 7.21 -2.60
CA LEU A 34 5.31 7.17 -2.42
C LEU A 34 4.91 6.51 -1.10
N ALA A 35 5.49 5.35 -0.78
CA ALA A 35 5.16 4.65 0.46
C ALA A 35 5.64 5.41 1.70
N ALA A 36 6.76 6.12 1.62
CA ALA A 36 7.30 6.98 2.67
C ALA A 36 6.37 8.17 2.94
N ASP A 37 5.91 8.86 1.88
CA ASP A 37 4.98 9.99 2.00
C ASP A 37 3.70 9.58 2.73
N VAL A 38 3.20 8.39 2.47
CA VAL A 38 2.01 7.85 3.14
C VAL A 38 2.29 7.55 4.61
N VAL A 39 3.39 6.86 4.94
CA VAL A 39 3.64 6.41 6.32
C VAL A 39 4.05 7.54 7.27
N VAL A 40 4.75 8.57 6.79
CA VAL A 40 5.16 9.69 7.64
C VAL A 40 3.99 10.51 8.16
N THR A 41 2.82 10.45 7.50
CA THR A 41 1.61 11.13 7.98
C THR A 41 1.11 10.62 9.33
N VAL A 42 1.34 9.34 9.62
CA VAL A 42 0.95 8.71 10.90
C VAL A 42 2.14 8.43 11.80
N GLN A 43 3.34 8.48 11.28
CA GLN A 43 4.59 8.29 12.01
C GLN A 43 5.67 9.27 11.51
N PRO A 44 5.57 10.57 11.89
CA PRO A 44 6.47 11.61 11.39
C PRO A 44 7.96 11.37 11.68
N ASN A 45 8.26 10.60 12.71
CA ASN A 45 9.63 10.26 13.14
C ASN A 45 9.99 8.81 12.73
N ALA A 46 9.38 8.25 11.69
CA ALA A 46 9.76 6.94 11.20
C ALA A 46 11.21 6.97 10.72
N ASP A 47 12.03 6.07 11.25
CA ASP A 47 13.39 5.85 10.76
C ASP A 47 13.29 4.97 9.48
N LEU A 48 13.09 5.64 8.35
CA LEU A 48 12.92 4.98 7.06
C LEU A 48 14.29 4.81 6.38
N PRO A 49 14.59 3.62 5.83
CA PRO A 49 15.81 3.40 5.10
C PRO A 49 15.81 4.22 3.80
N GLN A 50 16.98 4.60 3.32
CA GLN A 50 17.13 5.26 2.02
C GLN A 50 17.08 4.23 0.90
N ALA A 51 16.24 4.43 -0.11
CA ALA A 51 16.26 3.65 -1.33
C ALA A 51 17.53 3.96 -2.13
N VAL A 52 18.20 2.91 -2.60
CA VAL A 52 19.49 3.03 -3.33
C VAL A 52 19.38 2.69 -4.81
N ARG A 53 18.22 2.19 -5.24
CA ARG A 53 17.95 1.80 -6.62
C ARG A 53 16.79 2.62 -7.20
N SER A 54 16.97 3.15 -8.39
CA SER A 54 15.93 3.77 -9.22
C SER A 54 15.76 2.95 -10.49
N VAL A 55 14.52 2.82 -10.95
CA VAL A 55 14.17 2.17 -12.23
C VAL A 55 13.64 3.18 -13.25
N GLY A 56 13.47 4.45 -12.85
CA GLY A 56 12.96 5.52 -13.71
C GLY A 56 11.47 5.42 -14.01
N VAL A 57 10.73 4.51 -13.33
CA VAL A 57 9.30 4.29 -13.56
C VAL A 57 8.55 4.69 -12.28
N ARG A 58 7.72 5.72 -12.40
CA ARG A 58 6.89 6.16 -11.29
C ARG A 58 5.72 5.18 -11.06
N PRO A 59 5.26 5.01 -9.81
CA PRO A 59 4.01 4.33 -9.54
C PRO A 59 2.85 4.95 -10.29
N THR A 60 1.94 4.12 -10.78
CA THR A 60 0.66 4.54 -11.33
C THR A 60 -0.35 4.59 -10.18
N VAL A 61 -0.97 5.74 -9.94
CA VAL A 61 -1.95 5.94 -8.86
C VAL A 61 -3.24 6.47 -9.46
N ILE A 62 -4.34 5.72 -9.37
CA ILE A 62 -5.57 6.00 -10.09
C ILE A 62 -6.79 5.90 -9.17
N ARG A 63 -7.62 6.94 -9.15
CA ARG A 63 -8.99 6.90 -8.66
C ARG A 63 -9.98 6.68 -9.79
N THR A 64 -10.91 5.76 -9.60
CA THR A 64 -11.88 5.38 -10.63
C THR A 64 -13.29 5.23 -10.06
N ASP A 65 -14.29 5.31 -10.93
CA ASP A 65 -15.66 4.98 -10.61
C ASP A 65 -15.96 3.48 -10.87
N ASP A 66 -15.12 2.81 -11.65
CA ASP A 66 -15.18 1.36 -11.95
C ASP A 66 -13.88 0.69 -11.53
N LEU A 67 -13.87 0.19 -10.29
CA LEU A 67 -12.69 -0.42 -9.67
C LEU A 67 -12.14 -1.59 -10.48
N TRP A 68 -13.02 -2.51 -10.87
CA TRP A 68 -12.57 -3.78 -11.46
C TRP A 68 -12.14 -3.63 -12.92
N ALA A 69 -12.80 -2.76 -13.69
CA ALA A 69 -12.34 -2.43 -15.05
C ALA A 69 -10.94 -1.80 -15.00
N GLN A 70 -10.69 -0.90 -14.03
CA GLN A 70 -9.38 -0.28 -13.89
C GLN A 70 -8.32 -1.25 -13.38
N VAL A 71 -8.66 -2.13 -12.43
CA VAL A 71 -7.76 -3.19 -11.96
C VAL A 71 -7.36 -4.11 -13.12
N ARG A 72 -8.32 -4.53 -13.96
CA ARG A 72 -8.04 -5.33 -15.16
C ARG A 72 -7.06 -4.62 -16.09
N ALA A 73 -7.31 -3.36 -16.41
CA ALA A 73 -6.43 -2.58 -17.27
C ALA A 73 -5.00 -2.48 -16.72
N GLN A 74 -4.85 -2.32 -15.40
CA GLN A 74 -3.53 -2.28 -14.76
C GLN A 74 -2.84 -3.65 -14.73
N LEU A 75 -3.59 -4.74 -14.59
CA LEU A 75 -3.02 -6.09 -14.69
C LEU A 75 -2.53 -6.37 -16.11
N ASP A 76 -3.30 -6.01 -17.14
CA ASP A 76 -2.92 -6.18 -18.54
C ASP A 76 -1.64 -5.40 -18.86
N GLU A 77 -1.54 -4.13 -18.41
CA GLU A 77 -0.33 -3.31 -18.55
C GLU A 77 0.88 -3.94 -17.82
N MET A 78 0.65 -4.48 -16.60
CA MET A 78 1.71 -5.16 -15.84
C MET A 78 2.20 -6.41 -16.56
N LEU A 79 1.29 -7.23 -17.11
CA LEU A 79 1.63 -8.45 -17.83
C LEU A 79 2.47 -8.20 -19.08
N GLU A 80 2.26 -7.04 -19.74
CA GLU A 80 3.05 -6.63 -20.91
C GLU A 80 4.41 -6.05 -20.53
N SER A 81 4.54 -5.44 -19.35
CA SER A 81 5.71 -4.65 -18.95
C SER A 81 6.63 -5.35 -17.94
N VAL A 82 6.19 -6.47 -17.35
CA VAL A 82 6.91 -7.24 -16.34
C VAL A 82 6.93 -8.71 -16.73
N ASP A 83 8.12 -9.30 -16.84
CA ASP A 83 8.26 -10.73 -17.19
C ASP A 83 8.05 -11.67 -15.99
N GLY A 84 8.14 -11.16 -14.78
CA GLY A 84 8.10 -11.92 -13.53
C GLY A 84 6.72 -12.01 -12.90
N THR A 85 6.70 -12.18 -11.58
CA THR A 85 5.48 -12.35 -10.80
C THR A 85 4.79 -11.03 -10.50
N ILE A 86 3.46 -11.04 -10.47
CA ILE A 86 2.61 -9.89 -10.19
C ILE A 86 1.79 -10.17 -8.93
N GLY A 87 1.89 -9.29 -7.95
CA GLY A 87 1.05 -9.33 -6.75
C GLY A 87 -0.22 -8.51 -6.95
N LEU A 88 -1.39 -9.15 -6.90
CA LEU A 88 -2.67 -8.44 -6.79
C LEU A 88 -3.05 -8.40 -5.31
N VAL A 89 -2.80 -7.26 -4.68
CA VAL A 89 -2.95 -7.09 -3.22
C VAL A 89 -4.22 -6.31 -2.94
N CYS A 90 -5.15 -6.90 -2.17
CA CYS A 90 -6.45 -6.29 -1.89
C CYS A 90 -6.91 -6.56 -0.45
N PRO A 91 -7.92 -5.84 0.04
CA PRO A 91 -8.61 -6.16 1.28
C PRO A 91 -9.18 -7.58 1.25
N ALA A 92 -9.28 -8.22 2.41
CA ALA A 92 -9.77 -9.62 2.53
C ALA A 92 -11.17 -9.79 1.91
N GLY A 93 -12.05 -8.80 2.07
CA GLY A 93 -13.39 -8.81 1.51
C GLY A 93 -13.46 -8.77 -0.03
N LEU A 94 -12.36 -8.43 -0.71
CA LEU A 94 -12.30 -8.32 -2.17
C LEU A 94 -11.51 -9.46 -2.84
N VAL A 95 -10.88 -10.36 -2.07
CA VAL A 95 -9.98 -11.40 -2.60
C VAL A 95 -10.66 -12.32 -3.61
N GLU A 96 -11.89 -12.76 -3.35
CA GLU A 96 -12.59 -13.67 -4.27
C GLU A 96 -12.89 -13.01 -5.62
N GLN A 97 -13.36 -11.76 -5.60
CA GLN A 97 -13.59 -10.98 -6.82
C GLN A 97 -12.28 -10.69 -7.58
N ALA A 98 -11.21 -10.38 -6.83
CA ALA A 98 -9.89 -10.15 -7.40
C ALA A 98 -9.33 -11.41 -8.08
N ARG A 99 -9.59 -12.61 -7.54
CA ARG A 99 -9.18 -13.89 -8.15
C ARG A 99 -9.82 -14.14 -9.49
N GLU A 100 -11.05 -13.69 -9.71
CA GLU A 100 -11.73 -13.83 -11.01
C GLU A 100 -11.03 -13.05 -12.14
N LEU A 101 -10.22 -12.05 -11.78
CA LEU A 101 -9.40 -11.29 -12.72
C LEU A 101 -8.00 -11.87 -12.95
N ALA A 102 -7.56 -12.78 -12.07
CA ALA A 102 -6.20 -13.34 -12.09
C ALA A 102 -6.16 -14.63 -12.94
N ASP A 103 -6.36 -14.50 -14.24
CA ASP A 103 -6.38 -15.59 -15.22
C ASP A 103 -4.99 -15.96 -15.79
N ASP A 104 -3.95 -15.15 -15.51
CA ASP A 104 -2.55 -15.47 -15.83
C ASP A 104 -1.84 -16.11 -14.61
N PRO A 105 -1.08 -17.20 -14.77
CA PRO A 105 -0.40 -17.89 -13.67
C PRO A 105 0.68 -17.05 -12.97
N ARG A 106 1.11 -15.94 -13.54
CA ARG A 106 2.04 -15.00 -12.93
C ARG A 106 1.38 -14.11 -11.88
N ILE A 107 0.04 -14.01 -11.88
CA ILE A 107 -0.71 -13.17 -10.94
C ILE A 107 -1.01 -13.94 -9.66
N ASN A 108 -0.54 -13.43 -8.54
CA ASN A 108 -0.83 -13.93 -7.20
C ASN A 108 -1.78 -12.98 -6.48
N THR A 109 -3.04 -13.41 -6.31
CA THR A 109 -4.04 -12.65 -5.54
C THR A 109 -3.90 -12.97 -4.06
N VAL A 110 -3.61 -11.95 -3.26
CA VAL A 110 -3.32 -12.07 -1.84
C VAL A 110 -3.91 -10.90 -1.04
N THR A 111 -4.20 -11.17 0.23
CA THR A 111 -4.42 -10.08 1.20
C THR A 111 -3.09 -9.43 1.57
N THR A 112 -3.15 -8.24 2.16
CA THR A 112 -1.94 -7.55 2.66
C THR A 112 -1.18 -8.39 3.69
N MET A 113 -1.89 -9.14 4.53
CA MET A 113 -1.26 -10.02 5.52
C MET A 113 -0.55 -11.20 4.87
N GLN A 114 -1.11 -11.78 3.81
CA GLN A 114 -0.48 -12.85 3.03
C GLN A 114 0.70 -12.34 2.21
N ALA A 115 0.66 -11.10 1.74
CA ALA A 115 1.76 -10.45 1.03
C ALA A 115 3.00 -10.20 1.90
N LYS A 116 2.86 -10.29 3.23
CA LYS A 116 3.98 -10.04 4.15
C LYS A 116 5.08 -11.06 3.95
N GLY A 117 6.28 -10.58 3.63
CA GLY A 117 7.46 -11.43 3.37
C GLY A 117 7.59 -11.88 1.92
N LEU A 118 6.57 -11.68 1.08
CA LEU A 118 6.65 -11.95 -0.35
C LEU A 118 7.24 -10.76 -1.10
N GLU A 119 7.71 -11.01 -2.30
CA GLU A 119 8.24 -10.03 -3.26
C GLU A 119 7.64 -10.33 -4.62
N TYR A 120 7.35 -9.27 -5.38
CA TYR A 120 6.80 -9.36 -6.73
C TYR A 120 7.58 -8.44 -7.66
N ASP A 121 7.67 -8.79 -8.92
CA ASP A 121 8.27 -7.90 -9.90
C ASP A 121 7.36 -6.70 -10.16
N GLY A 122 6.04 -6.93 -10.25
CA GLY A 122 5.01 -5.90 -10.27
C GLY A 122 3.99 -6.08 -9.16
N ALA A 123 3.30 -5.02 -8.75
CA ALA A 123 2.16 -5.14 -7.86
C ALA A 123 1.03 -4.17 -8.23
N VAL A 124 -0.20 -4.65 -8.11
CA VAL A 124 -1.43 -3.85 -8.15
C VAL A 124 -2.06 -3.86 -6.77
N VAL A 125 -2.10 -2.72 -6.12
CA VAL A 125 -2.72 -2.53 -4.80
C VAL A 125 -4.12 -1.95 -5.00
N VAL A 126 -5.13 -2.70 -4.57
CA VAL A 126 -6.55 -2.41 -4.78
C VAL A 126 -7.18 -1.90 -3.50
N ASP A 127 -7.96 -0.85 -3.60
CA ASP A 127 -8.73 -0.26 -2.50
C ASP A 127 -7.88 0.01 -1.24
N PRO A 128 -6.94 0.96 -1.30
CA PRO A 128 -6.07 1.30 -0.18
C PRO A 128 -6.86 1.76 1.06
N GLU A 129 -8.01 2.39 0.89
CA GLU A 129 -8.92 2.77 1.98
C GLU A 129 -9.48 1.53 2.69
N GLY A 130 -9.89 0.52 1.94
CA GLY A 130 -10.32 -0.78 2.48
C GLY A 130 -9.21 -1.45 3.28
N ILE A 131 -7.99 -1.49 2.74
CA ILE A 131 -6.82 -2.03 3.44
C ILE A 131 -6.59 -1.34 4.79
N VAL A 132 -6.62 -0.01 4.82
CA VAL A 132 -6.40 0.75 6.06
C VAL A 132 -7.52 0.51 7.07
N SER A 133 -8.76 0.38 6.61
CA SER A 133 -9.93 0.20 7.48
C SER A 133 -9.99 -1.16 8.17
N GLU A 134 -9.41 -2.22 7.58
CA GLU A 134 -9.40 -3.58 8.14
C GLU A 134 -8.77 -3.68 9.53
N THR A 135 -7.85 -2.78 9.88
CA THR A 135 -7.16 -2.85 11.18
C THR A 135 -7.91 -2.16 12.33
N GLY A 136 -9.02 -1.47 12.03
CA GLY A 136 -9.80 -0.72 13.02
C GLY A 136 -9.13 0.54 13.58
N ASN A 137 -7.88 0.84 13.17
CA ASN A 137 -7.20 2.09 13.48
C ASN A 137 -6.33 2.58 12.32
N SER A 138 -6.34 3.89 12.07
CA SER A 138 -5.65 4.47 10.92
C SER A 138 -4.13 4.25 10.95
N SER A 139 -3.50 4.37 12.12
CA SER A 139 -2.03 4.21 12.22
C SER A 139 -1.57 2.78 11.94
N GLY A 140 -2.31 1.78 12.43
CA GLY A 140 -2.05 0.36 12.12
C GLY A 140 -2.29 0.05 10.65
N GLY A 141 -3.42 0.52 10.12
CA GLY A 141 -3.80 0.32 8.73
C GLY A 141 -2.83 0.93 7.73
N VAL A 142 -2.34 2.14 8.00
CA VAL A 142 -1.34 2.79 7.16
C VAL A 142 -0.02 2.00 7.13
N ARG A 143 0.40 1.41 8.26
CA ARG A 143 1.57 0.52 8.27
C ARG A 143 1.36 -0.75 7.45
N VAL A 144 0.14 -1.29 7.48
CA VAL A 144 -0.25 -2.45 6.65
C VAL A 144 -0.24 -2.05 5.17
N LEU A 145 -0.79 -0.88 4.83
CA LEU A 145 -0.72 -0.34 3.47
C LEU A 145 0.73 -0.11 3.01
N TYR A 146 1.59 0.46 3.87
CA TYR A 146 3.02 0.61 3.57
C TYR A 146 3.68 -0.72 3.21
N VAL A 147 3.33 -1.81 3.91
CA VAL A 147 3.81 -3.15 3.55
C VAL A 147 3.38 -3.54 2.15
N ALA A 148 2.11 -3.33 1.76
CA ALA A 148 1.61 -3.62 0.42
C ALA A 148 2.34 -2.80 -0.65
N LEU A 149 2.46 -1.49 -0.45
CA LEU A 149 3.12 -0.57 -1.38
C LEU A 149 4.60 -0.91 -1.63
N THR A 150 5.28 -1.49 -0.64
CA THR A 150 6.71 -1.85 -0.73
C THR A 150 6.98 -3.29 -1.15
N ARG A 151 5.97 -4.02 -1.66
CA ARG A 151 6.16 -5.40 -2.16
C ARG A 151 6.81 -5.47 -3.55
N PRO A 152 6.51 -4.54 -4.49
CA PRO A 152 7.09 -4.65 -5.82
C PRO A 152 8.56 -4.25 -5.87
N THR A 153 9.28 -4.91 -6.78
CA THR A 153 10.69 -4.64 -7.06
C THR A 153 10.91 -3.81 -8.33
N HIS A 154 9.87 -3.66 -9.19
CA HIS A 154 9.98 -2.89 -10.43
C HIS A 154 8.82 -1.91 -10.62
N ARG A 155 7.57 -2.36 -10.60
CA ARG A 155 6.39 -1.53 -10.91
C ARG A 155 5.31 -1.63 -9.86
N LEU A 156 4.68 -0.49 -9.57
CA LEU A 156 3.54 -0.39 -8.66
C LEU A 156 2.39 0.33 -9.36
N ALA A 157 1.19 -0.24 -9.27
CA ALA A 157 -0.06 0.45 -9.52
C ALA A 157 -0.91 0.45 -8.25
N VAL A 158 -1.58 1.55 -7.97
CA VAL A 158 -2.55 1.70 -6.88
C VAL A 158 -3.87 2.13 -7.48
N VAL A 159 -4.93 1.35 -7.24
CA VAL A 159 -6.27 1.61 -7.77
C VAL A 159 -7.26 1.71 -6.62
N GLY A 160 -7.92 2.85 -6.51
CA GLY A 160 -8.95 3.09 -5.50
C GLY A 160 -10.21 3.70 -6.09
N LEU A 161 -11.29 3.63 -5.34
CA LEU A 161 -12.55 4.26 -5.72
C LEU A 161 -12.48 5.77 -5.50
N ARG A 162 -13.11 6.51 -6.41
CA ARG A 162 -13.39 7.94 -6.13
C ARG A 162 -14.34 8.05 -4.95
N PRO A 163 -14.09 8.98 -4.02
CA PRO A 163 -15.09 9.31 -3.02
C PRO A 163 -16.36 9.72 -3.77
N GLN A 164 -17.43 8.95 -3.62
CA GLN A 164 -18.72 9.36 -4.20
C GLN A 164 -19.09 10.69 -3.53
N SER A 165 -19.24 11.74 -4.33
CA SER A 165 -19.86 12.96 -3.89
C SER A 165 -21.29 12.57 -3.45
N SER A 166 -21.53 12.54 -2.15
CA SER A 166 -22.86 12.29 -1.61
C SER A 166 -23.86 13.18 -2.34
N PRO A 167 -25.00 12.66 -2.83
CA PRO A 167 -26.05 13.53 -3.35
C PRO A 167 -26.32 14.58 -2.30
N GLN A 168 -26.45 15.86 -2.72
CA GLN A 168 -26.57 17.02 -1.86
C GLN A 168 -27.67 16.80 -0.82
N ILE A 169 -27.31 16.26 0.33
CA ILE A 169 -28.20 16.25 1.51
C ILE A 169 -28.21 17.68 2.01
N PRO A 170 -29.39 18.32 2.16
CA PRO A 170 -29.50 19.65 2.70
C PRO A 170 -28.73 19.76 4.01
N GLU A 171 -28.00 20.86 4.19
CA GLU A 171 -27.05 21.10 5.29
C GLU A 171 -27.63 20.87 6.69
N ALA A 172 -28.95 21.03 6.84
CA ALA A 172 -29.68 20.80 8.08
C ALA A 172 -29.78 19.32 8.52
N ASN A 173 -29.40 18.36 7.67
CA ASN A 173 -29.55 16.92 7.93
C ASN A 173 -28.24 16.14 7.71
N ARG A 174 -27.08 16.80 7.67
CA ARG A 174 -25.77 16.15 7.59
C ARG A 174 -25.42 15.54 8.95
N PRO A 175 -25.30 14.21 9.05
CA PRO A 175 -24.56 13.65 10.17
C PRO A 175 -23.12 14.19 10.09
N ALA A 176 -22.49 14.44 11.24
CA ALA A 176 -21.12 14.93 11.38
C ALA A 176 -20.08 13.94 10.78
N ARG A 177 -20.07 13.76 9.46
CA ARG A 177 -19.20 12.85 8.68
C ARG A 177 -18.48 13.54 7.52
N ASP A 178 -18.39 14.85 7.52
CA ASP A 178 -17.38 15.58 6.73
C ASP A 178 -16.08 15.69 7.55
N ALA A 179 -15.57 14.54 7.99
CA ALA A 179 -14.15 14.49 8.36
C ALA A 179 -13.37 14.65 7.07
N ALA A 180 -12.51 15.68 7.00
CA ALA A 180 -11.53 15.84 5.92
C ALA A 180 -10.83 14.49 5.68
N ALA A 181 -10.49 14.18 4.43
CA ALA A 181 -9.78 12.96 4.11
C ALA A 181 -8.57 12.82 5.04
N PRO A 182 -8.28 11.63 5.57
CA PRO A 182 -7.14 11.49 6.48
C PRO A 182 -5.84 11.82 5.73
N ALA A 183 -4.89 12.43 6.41
CA ALA A 183 -3.64 12.94 5.82
C ALA A 183 -2.89 11.88 4.97
N TRP A 184 -2.94 10.61 5.36
CA TRP A 184 -2.32 9.53 4.59
C TRP A 184 -3.00 9.33 3.21
N SER A 185 -4.33 9.51 3.14
CA SER A 185 -5.07 9.40 1.87
C SER A 185 -4.74 10.60 0.97
N GLU A 186 -4.67 11.80 1.53
CA GLU A 186 -4.22 12.98 0.77
C GLU A 186 -2.80 12.80 0.23
N ALA A 187 -1.87 12.27 1.05
CA ALA A 187 -0.50 12.00 0.64
C ALA A 187 -0.45 10.96 -0.50
N LEU A 188 -1.18 9.84 -0.39
CA LEU A 188 -1.24 8.83 -1.43
C LEU A 188 -1.77 9.40 -2.75
N TRP A 189 -2.88 10.10 -2.69
CA TRP A 189 -3.55 10.60 -3.90
C TRP A 189 -2.92 11.87 -4.48
N SER A 190 -1.98 12.51 -3.79
CA SER A 190 -1.16 13.57 -4.39
C SER A 190 -0.28 13.07 -5.54
N HIS A 191 -0.06 11.76 -5.62
CA HIS A 191 0.64 11.08 -6.72
C HIS A 191 -0.30 10.59 -7.84
N GLU A 192 -1.61 10.94 -7.81
CA GLU A 192 -2.58 10.50 -8.82
C GLU A 192 -2.10 10.84 -10.24
N THR A 193 -2.12 9.82 -11.09
CA THR A 193 -1.71 9.90 -12.49
C THR A 193 -2.92 10.28 -13.34
N CYS A 194 -2.81 11.37 -14.11
CA CYS A 194 -3.87 11.83 -15.03
C CYS A 194 -4.04 10.90 -16.23
#